data_5598ee15e10397a17b958e09f797aae6
#
_entry.id   5598ee15e10397a17b958e09f797aae6
#
_cell.length_a   1.000
_cell.length_b   1.000
_cell.length_c   1.000
_cell.angle_alpha   90.00
_cell.angle_beta   90.00
_cell.angle_gamma   90.00
#
_symmetry.space_group_name_H-M   'P 1'
#
loop_
_entity.id
_entity.type
_entity.pdbx_description
1 polymer ?
#
loop_
_entity_poly.entity_id
_entity_poly.type
_entity_poly.pdbx_seq_one_letter_code
_entity_poly.pdbx_strand_id
1 'polypeptide(L)'
;MATTVEERSLPTFSTIDRCPSIGREKHTVMADMDGTLLRGRSSFPYFALVAFEVGGILRLLFLLLASPLIGLLYYFVSESAGIRVMVFATFAGMRVSDIESVARAVLPKFYSADLHSETWRVFSSCGKRCVLTANPRIMVEPFLKEFLGADLVLGTEIDTYRGRATGRVLNPGVLVGEAKANALNKAFGNEPSSAPDIGLGDRKTDYPFMNLCKESYVVPATPEVEAVSHDKLPKPIVFHDGRLAQKPSPLMALLIILWIPVGFLLACLRVAAGSLLPMHVVYYAFWALGVRVYIKGTPPPPAKKSTGQTGVLFICSHRTLLDPIFLSTALGRPIPAVTYSLSRLSELISPIKTVRLTRDRVKDANQIKELLEQGDLVICPEGTTCREPFLLRFSALFAELTDELVPVAMSNRMSMFHGTTARGWKGMDPFYFFMNPSPAYEVTFLNKLPYEMTCGAGKSSHDVANYIQRNIAASLSYECTTFTRKDKYRALAGNDGIVAEKSKRAATATKIMGC
;
A
#
# COMPACT_ATOMS: atom_id res chain seq x y z
N MET A 1 -14.45 12.10 63.02
CA MET A 1 -15.13 11.21 62.08
C MET A 1 -14.31 11.12 60.82
N ALA A 2 -13.51 10.08 60.67
CA ALA A 2 -12.71 9.82 59.48
C ALA A 2 -13.58 9.01 58.54
N THR A 3 -13.98 9.57 57.41
CA THR A 3 -14.63 8.88 56.32
C THR A 3 -13.59 8.04 55.62
N THR A 4 -13.62 6.72 55.87
CA THR A 4 -12.92 5.71 55.09
C THR A 4 -13.43 5.76 53.66
N VAL A 5 -12.57 6.24 52.75
CA VAL A 5 -12.76 6.03 51.31
C VAL A 5 -12.59 4.56 51.06
N GLU A 6 -13.68 3.84 50.79
CA GLU A 6 -13.64 2.47 50.25
C GLU A 6 -12.82 2.48 48.98
N GLU A 7 -11.62 1.90 49.02
CA GLU A 7 -10.90 1.47 47.81
C GLU A 7 -11.76 0.41 47.12
N ARG A 8 -12.56 0.83 46.15
CA ARG A 8 -13.21 -0.11 45.23
C ARG A 8 -12.12 -0.93 44.58
N SER A 9 -12.00 -2.21 44.98
CA SER A 9 -11.14 -3.20 44.35
C SER A 9 -11.44 -3.18 42.83
N LEU A 10 -10.43 -2.88 42.01
CA LEU A 10 -10.57 -2.93 40.55
C LEU A 10 -11.04 -4.34 40.16
N PRO A 11 -12.04 -4.45 39.26
CA PRO A 11 -12.53 -5.77 38.85
C PRO A 11 -11.39 -6.56 38.20
N THR A 12 -11.18 -7.77 38.66
CA THR A 12 -10.23 -8.73 38.09
C THR A 12 -10.91 -9.47 36.94
N PHE A 13 -10.70 -9.02 35.72
CA PHE A 13 -11.15 -9.74 34.51
C PHE A 13 -10.24 -10.92 34.21
N SER A 14 -10.83 -12.01 33.68
CA SER A 14 -10.06 -13.14 33.13
C SER A 14 -9.29 -12.73 31.88
N THR A 15 -8.22 -13.45 31.57
CA THR A 15 -7.42 -13.23 30.37
C THR A 15 -8.07 -13.84 29.13
N ILE A 16 -7.79 -13.30 27.94
CA ILE A 16 -8.43 -13.66 26.66
C ILE A 16 -8.25 -15.14 26.27
N ASP A 17 -7.17 -15.79 26.69
CA ASP A 17 -6.90 -17.22 26.47
C ASP A 17 -8.00 -18.10 27.06
N ARG A 18 -8.64 -17.68 28.15
CA ARG A 18 -9.75 -18.39 28.82
C ARG A 18 -11.10 -18.17 28.14
N CYS A 19 -11.21 -17.27 27.19
CA CYS A 19 -12.46 -17.02 26.47
C CYS A 19 -12.71 -18.12 25.43
N PRO A 20 -13.80 -18.89 25.54
CA PRO A 20 -14.16 -19.87 24.52
C PRO A 20 -14.61 -19.17 23.24
N SER A 21 -14.26 -19.74 22.10
CA SER A 21 -14.68 -19.25 20.76
C SER A 21 -15.77 -20.13 20.12
N ILE A 22 -16.12 -21.25 20.74
CA ILE A 22 -17.16 -22.17 20.23
C ILE A 22 -18.53 -21.73 20.77
N GLY A 23 -19.57 -21.75 19.92
CA GLY A 23 -20.94 -21.41 20.31
C GLY A 23 -21.19 -19.92 20.49
N ARG A 24 -20.37 -19.06 19.83
CA ARG A 24 -20.45 -17.59 19.93
C ARG A 24 -21.18 -16.92 18.76
N GLU A 25 -21.76 -17.69 17.85
CA GLU A 25 -22.37 -17.18 16.60
C GLU A 25 -23.57 -16.24 16.84
N LYS A 26 -24.19 -16.29 18.03
CA LYS A 26 -25.28 -15.39 18.42
C LYS A 26 -24.84 -14.26 19.36
N HIS A 27 -23.59 -14.27 19.80
CA HIS A 27 -23.09 -13.28 20.74
C HIS A 27 -22.63 -12.00 20.04
N THR A 28 -22.73 -10.90 20.77
CA THR A 28 -22.19 -9.59 20.40
C THR A 28 -20.87 -9.38 21.14
N VAL A 29 -19.79 -9.12 20.40
CA VAL A 29 -18.50 -8.72 20.98
C VAL A 29 -18.27 -7.23 20.80
N MET A 30 -17.79 -6.57 21.87
CA MET A 30 -17.27 -5.20 21.85
C MET A 30 -15.78 -5.24 22.18
N ALA A 31 -14.94 -4.85 21.23
CA ALA A 31 -13.48 -4.87 21.40
C ALA A 31 -12.87 -3.48 21.27
N ASP A 32 -11.90 -3.17 22.12
CA ASP A 32 -10.95 -2.09 21.86
C ASP A 32 -10.02 -2.46 20.68
N MET A 33 -9.32 -1.50 20.13
CA MET A 33 -8.46 -1.69 18.97
C MET A 33 -6.98 -1.82 19.33
N ASP A 34 -6.36 -0.76 19.92
CA ASP A 34 -4.92 -0.69 20.16
C ASP A 34 -4.51 -1.52 21.38
N GLY A 35 -3.67 -2.54 21.19
CA GLY A 35 -3.29 -3.48 22.25
C GLY A 35 -4.34 -4.57 22.51
N THR A 36 -5.48 -4.53 21.83
CA THR A 36 -6.58 -5.50 21.95
C THR A 36 -6.76 -6.25 20.63
N LEU A 37 -7.39 -5.65 19.61
CA LEU A 37 -7.44 -6.24 18.26
C LEU A 37 -6.09 -6.18 17.56
N LEU A 38 -5.31 -5.14 17.83
CA LEU A 38 -3.94 -4.99 17.37
C LEU A 38 -2.95 -5.36 18.49
N ARG A 39 -1.83 -5.97 18.12
CA ARG A 39 -0.72 -6.25 19.05
C ARG A 39 -0.05 -4.96 19.54
N GLY A 40 0.05 -3.98 18.65
CA GLY A 40 0.62 -2.68 18.94
C GLY A 40 -0.29 -1.85 19.84
N ARG A 41 0.25 -1.36 20.97
CA ARG A 41 -0.45 -0.50 21.93
C ARG A 41 -0.42 0.99 21.57
N SER A 42 0.40 1.38 20.60
CA SER A 42 0.56 2.76 20.17
C SER A 42 -0.03 2.98 18.80
N SER A 43 -0.94 3.92 18.69
CA SER A 43 -1.50 4.37 17.42
C SER A 43 -0.58 5.34 16.65
N PHE A 44 0.48 5.87 17.29
CA PHE A 44 1.42 6.81 16.64
C PHE A 44 1.88 6.38 15.25
N PRO A 45 2.28 5.11 14.99
CA PRO A 45 2.73 4.69 13.67
C PRO A 45 1.69 4.87 12.56
N TYR A 46 0.42 4.69 12.89
CA TYR A 46 -0.69 4.85 11.93
C TYR A 46 -0.99 6.32 11.66
N PHE A 47 -0.92 7.18 12.68
CA PHE A 47 -0.98 8.63 12.52
C PHE A 47 0.20 9.15 11.68
N ALA A 48 1.41 8.63 11.92
CA ALA A 48 2.59 8.98 11.14
C ALA A 48 2.48 8.56 9.67
N LEU A 49 1.88 7.39 9.38
CA LEU A 49 1.56 6.99 8.00
C LEU A 49 0.61 8.01 7.33
N VAL A 50 -0.49 8.38 7.99
CA VAL A 50 -1.43 9.38 7.44
C VAL A 50 -0.75 10.73 7.28
N ALA A 51 0.03 11.17 8.27
CA ALA A 51 0.77 12.44 8.22
C ALA A 51 1.71 12.49 7.01
N PHE A 52 2.46 11.42 6.74
CA PHE A 52 3.38 11.34 5.61
C PHE A 52 2.64 11.22 4.27
N GLU A 53 1.67 10.31 4.17
CA GLU A 53 1.00 9.99 2.89
C GLU A 53 0.07 11.10 2.39
N VAL A 54 -0.52 11.90 3.29
CA VAL A 54 -1.39 13.03 2.94
C VAL A 54 -0.66 14.36 3.00
N GLY A 55 0.11 14.58 4.08
CA GLY A 55 0.75 15.88 4.37
C GLY A 55 2.23 15.95 4.01
N GLY A 56 2.82 14.84 3.57
CA GLY A 56 4.22 14.74 3.20
C GLY A 56 5.20 14.90 4.38
N ILE A 57 6.45 15.18 4.04
CA ILE A 57 7.57 15.25 5.01
C ILE A 57 7.32 16.30 6.10
N LEU A 58 6.82 17.47 5.72
CA LEU A 58 6.62 18.58 6.68
C LEU A 58 5.58 18.22 7.74
N ARG A 59 4.55 17.49 7.38
CA ARG A 59 3.53 17.03 8.33
C ARG A 59 4.07 15.93 9.25
N LEU A 60 4.84 15.01 8.71
CA LEU A 60 5.50 14.00 9.54
C LEU A 60 6.49 14.64 10.51
N LEU A 61 7.28 15.62 10.06
CA LEU A 61 8.17 16.40 10.94
C LEU A 61 7.39 17.12 12.04
N PHE A 62 6.28 17.78 11.70
CA PHE A 62 5.44 18.47 12.67
C PHE A 62 4.87 17.50 13.73
N LEU A 63 4.39 16.33 13.30
CA LEU A 63 3.92 15.29 14.22
C LEU A 63 5.06 14.77 15.13
N LEU A 64 6.26 14.58 14.56
CA LEU A 64 7.42 14.12 15.34
C LEU A 64 7.85 15.17 16.36
N LEU A 65 7.89 16.45 15.99
CA LEU A 65 8.19 17.56 16.92
C LEU A 65 7.13 17.70 18.01
N ALA A 66 5.87 17.38 17.71
CA ALA A 66 4.79 17.36 18.69
C ALA A 66 4.84 16.13 19.61
N SER A 67 5.56 15.06 19.24
CA SER A 67 5.51 13.78 19.97
C SER A 67 5.99 13.85 21.43
N PRO A 68 7.00 14.66 21.84
CA PRO A 68 7.34 14.83 23.24
C PRO A 68 6.19 15.47 24.04
N LEU A 69 5.53 16.50 23.48
CA LEU A 69 4.36 17.13 24.10
C LEU A 69 3.19 16.15 24.20
N ILE A 70 2.94 15.37 23.14
CA ILE A 70 1.92 14.30 23.12
C ILE A 70 2.19 13.31 24.26
N GLY A 71 3.42 12.84 24.40
CA GLY A 71 3.82 11.93 25.46
C GLY A 71 3.65 12.54 26.86
N LEU A 72 4.10 13.78 27.05
CA LEU A 72 3.96 14.48 28.32
C LEU A 72 2.48 14.64 28.71
N LEU A 73 1.64 15.08 27.79
CA LEU A 73 0.20 15.22 28.04
C LEU A 73 -0.47 13.87 28.30
N TYR A 74 -0.07 12.83 27.54
CA TYR A 74 -0.62 11.48 27.68
C TYR A 74 -0.36 10.89 29.07
N TYR A 75 0.87 11.03 29.59
CA TYR A 75 1.27 10.41 30.86
C TYR A 75 0.96 11.28 32.09
N PHE A 76 1.09 12.61 32.00
CA PHE A 76 0.98 13.50 33.15
C PHE A 76 -0.35 14.26 33.27
N VAL A 77 -1.12 14.35 32.17
CA VAL A 77 -2.42 15.05 32.18
C VAL A 77 -3.56 14.05 31.96
N SER A 78 -3.68 13.51 30.75
CA SER A 78 -4.63 12.47 30.40
C SER A 78 -4.33 11.88 29.01
N GLU A 79 -4.72 10.62 28.81
CA GLU A 79 -4.68 9.96 27.50
C GLU A 79 -5.44 10.78 26.43
N SER A 80 -6.62 11.30 26.78
CA SER A 80 -7.44 12.15 25.91
C SER A 80 -6.70 13.43 25.47
N ALA A 81 -5.93 14.07 26.35
CA ALA A 81 -5.18 15.29 26.02
C ALA A 81 -4.07 15.00 25.01
N GLY A 82 -3.31 13.91 25.21
CA GLY A 82 -2.28 13.49 24.26
C GLY A 82 -2.85 13.16 22.88
N ILE A 83 -3.96 12.39 22.82
CA ILE A 83 -4.62 12.04 21.57
C ILE A 83 -5.18 13.26 20.84
N ARG A 84 -5.74 14.26 21.53
CA ARG A 84 -6.21 15.52 20.90
C ARG A 84 -5.08 16.25 20.17
N VAL A 85 -3.90 16.36 20.80
CA VAL A 85 -2.72 17.00 20.16
C VAL A 85 -2.25 16.16 18.98
N MET A 86 -2.25 14.84 19.09
CA MET A 86 -1.88 13.93 17.98
C MET A 86 -2.85 14.05 16.80
N VAL A 87 -4.17 14.12 17.05
CA VAL A 87 -5.20 14.38 16.04
C VAL A 87 -4.96 15.73 15.35
N PHE A 88 -4.73 16.80 16.14
CA PHE A 88 -4.45 18.11 15.58
C PHE A 88 -3.18 18.11 14.71
N ALA A 89 -2.08 17.60 15.26
CA ALA A 89 -0.80 17.55 14.54
C ALA A 89 -0.87 16.76 13.23
N THR A 90 -1.70 15.73 13.19
CA THR A 90 -1.84 14.89 11.98
C THR A 90 -2.82 15.50 10.99
N PHE A 91 -4.05 15.83 11.42
CA PHE A 91 -5.17 16.05 10.48
C PHE A 91 -5.47 17.51 10.15
N ALA A 92 -5.03 18.49 10.97
CA ALA A 92 -5.41 19.89 10.76
C ALA A 92 -5.11 20.40 9.34
N GLY A 93 -6.15 20.84 8.61
CA GLY A 93 -6.06 21.34 7.24
C GLY A 93 -6.05 20.29 6.14
N MET A 94 -5.98 18.98 6.45
CA MET A 94 -6.04 17.91 5.44
C MET A 94 -7.43 17.80 4.82
N ARG A 95 -7.51 17.44 3.55
CA ARG A 95 -8.80 17.11 2.92
C ARG A 95 -9.31 15.77 3.45
N VAL A 96 -10.58 15.71 3.77
CA VAL A 96 -11.25 14.48 4.25
C VAL A 96 -11.10 13.35 3.25
N SER A 97 -11.28 13.64 1.95
CA SER A 97 -11.11 12.66 0.85
C SER A 97 -9.73 12.03 0.78
N ASP A 98 -8.68 12.81 1.11
CA ASP A 98 -7.31 12.30 1.07
C ASP A 98 -7.04 11.38 2.28
N ILE A 99 -7.59 11.73 3.45
CA ILE A 99 -7.55 10.88 4.66
C ILE A 99 -8.27 9.55 4.38
N GLU A 100 -9.49 9.58 3.86
CA GLU A 100 -10.25 8.38 3.49
C GLU A 100 -9.52 7.52 2.46
N SER A 101 -8.89 8.15 1.48
CA SER A 101 -8.10 7.45 0.47
C SER A 101 -6.91 6.70 1.08
N VAL A 102 -6.21 7.30 2.05
CA VAL A 102 -5.12 6.63 2.80
C VAL A 102 -5.67 5.52 3.69
N ALA A 103 -6.80 5.77 4.39
CA ALA A 103 -7.45 4.78 5.24
C ALA A 103 -7.86 3.50 4.46
N ARG A 104 -8.23 3.63 3.18
CA ARG A 104 -8.61 2.48 2.33
C ARG A 104 -7.43 1.82 1.64
N ALA A 105 -6.44 2.57 1.18
CA ALA A 105 -5.39 2.05 0.32
C ALA A 105 -4.08 1.73 1.03
N VAL A 106 -3.79 2.37 2.16
CA VAL A 106 -2.50 2.26 2.85
C VAL A 106 -2.62 1.52 4.17
N LEU A 107 -3.49 1.99 5.06
CA LEU A 107 -3.56 1.49 6.43
C LEU A 107 -3.92 -0.01 6.57
N PRO A 108 -4.79 -0.60 5.72
CA PRO A 108 -5.21 -1.99 5.89
C PRO A 108 -4.04 -2.99 5.92
N LYS A 109 -3.02 -2.81 5.08
CA LYS A 109 -1.82 -3.65 5.09
C LYS A 109 -1.10 -3.64 6.44
N PHE A 110 -0.97 -2.46 7.03
CA PHE A 110 -0.26 -2.31 8.29
C PHE A 110 -1.09 -2.78 9.49
N TYR A 111 -2.41 -2.56 9.45
CA TYR A 111 -3.32 -3.09 10.47
C TYR A 111 -3.39 -4.62 10.44
N SER A 112 -3.53 -5.22 9.26
CA SER A 112 -3.63 -6.68 9.13
C SER A 112 -2.36 -7.39 9.61
N ALA A 113 -1.19 -6.82 9.35
CA ALA A 113 0.08 -7.36 9.83
C ALA A 113 0.27 -7.23 11.36
N ASP A 114 -0.61 -6.48 12.02
CA ASP A 114 -0.56 -6.21 13.46
C ASP A 114 -1.72 -6.86 14.25
N LEU A 115 -2.57 -7.66 13.61
CA LEU A 115 -3.70 -8.31 14.26
C LEU A 115 -3.25 -9.34 15.31
N HIS A 116 -3.89 -9.28 16.49
CA HIS A 116 -3.64 -10.18 17.61
C HIS A 116 -4.39 -11.49 17.41
N SER A 117 -3.70 -12.62 17.32
CA SER A 117 -4.30 -13.91 16.96
C SER A 117 -5.36 -14.39 17.96
N GLU A 118 -5.09 -14.30 19.26
CA GLU A 118 -6.06 -14.75 20.28
C GLU A 118 -7.32 -13.88 20.32
N THR A 119 -7.15 -12.56 20.19
CA THR A 119 -8.31 -11.67 20.14
C THR A 119 -9.11 -11.90 18.87
N TRP A 120 -8.44 -12.12 17.75
CA TRP A 120 -9.09 -12.46 16.48
C TRP A 120 -9.88 -13.76 16.57
N ARG A 121 -9.35 -14.79 17.23
CA ARG A 121 -10.02 -16.07 17.45
C ARG A 121 -11.41 -15.88 18.10
N VAL A 122 -11.50 -15.03 19.12
CA VAL A 122 -12.76 -14.72 19.80
C VAL A 122 -13.63 -13.78 18.98
N PHE A 123 -13.05 -12.67 18.49
CA PHE A 123 -13.76 -11.64 17.74
C PHE A 123 -14.41 -12.20 16.47
N SER A 124 -13.69 -13.06 15.72
CA SER A 124 -14.20 -13.65 14.48
C SER A 124 -15.28 -14.70 14.70
N SER A 125 -15.35 -15.33 15.89
CA SER A 125 -16.36 -16.34 16.22
C SER A 125 -17.73 -15.74 16.56
N CYS A 126 -17.78 -14.45 16.89
CA CYS A 126 -19.02 -13.78 17.27
C CYS A 126 -19.86 -13.37 16.06
N GLY A 127 -21.19 -13.46 16.19
CA GLY A 127 -22.12 -13.12 15.12
C GLY A 127 -22.25 -11.61 14.90
N LYS A 128 -22.18 -10.79 15.97
CA LYS A 128 -22.16 -9.33 15.87
C LYS A 128 -20.85 -8.79 16.43
N ARG A 129 -20.10 -8.12 15.57
CA ARG A 129 -18.74 -7.64 15.85
C ARG A 129 -18.73 -6.13 15.96
N CYS A 130 -18.36 -5.61 17.12
CA CYS A 130 -18.35 -4.18 17.37
C CYS A 130 -16.97 -3.75 17.87
N VAL A 131 -16.52 -2.58 17.44
CA VAL A 131 -15.23 -2.00 17.83
C VAL A 131 -15.45 -0.64 18.46
N LEU A 132 -14.74 -0.38 19.56
CA LEU A 132 -14.80 0.87 20.32
C LEU A 132 -13.39 1.38 20.56
N THR A 133 -12.99 2.44 19.85
CA THR A 133 -11.60 2.89 19.82
C THR A 133 -11.43 4.39 20.04
N ALA A 134 -10.32 4.78 20.65
CA ALA A 134 -9.90 6.17 20.76
C ALA A 134 -9.42 6.76 19.43
N ASN A 135 -9.09 5.93 18.44
CA ASN A 135 -8.67 6.38 17.12
C ASN A 135 -9.79 7.10 16.37
N PRO A 136 -9.45 8.06 15.49
CA PRO A 136 -10.43 8.69 14.60
C PRO A 136 -11.14 7.66 13.73
N ARG A 137 -12.49 7.64 13.76
CA ARG A 137 -13.31 6.67 13.02
C ARG A 137 -12.98 6.66 11.52
N ILE A 138 -12.79 7.84 10.93
CA ILE A 138 -12.42 7.99 9.52
C ILE A 138 -11.15 7.19 9.12
N MET A 139 -10.22 7.00 10.06
CA MET A 139 -8.95 6.31 9.84
C MET A 139 -9.09 4.79 9.91
N VAL A 140 -9.97 4.28 10.78
CA VAL A 140 -10.02 2.85 11.13
C VAL A 140 -11.23 2.12 10.53
N GLU A 141 -12.33 2.83 10.30
CA GLU A 141 -13.60 2.22 9.86
C GLU A 141 -13.48 1.42 8.54
N PRO A 142 -12.76 1.89 7.49
CA PRO A 142 -12.63 1.11 6.27
C PRO A 142 -11.99 -0.27 6.51
N PHE A 143 -10.95 -0.33 7.33
CA PHE A 143 -10.30 -1.61 7.66
C PHE A 143 -11.21 -2.50 8.50
N LEU A 144 -11.80 -1.96 9.56
CA LEU A 144 -12.62 -2.73 10.49
C LEU A 144 -13.88 -3.29 9.81
N LYS A 145 -14.57 -2.50 8.98
CA LYS A 145 -15.79 -2.96 8.29
C LYS A 145 -15.48 -3.84 7.09
N GLU A 146 -14.59 -3.41 6.20
CA GLU A 146 -14.39 -4.10 4.93
C GLU A 146 -13.55 -5.38 5.05
N PHE A 147 -12.57 -5.41 5.96
CA PHE A 147 -11.64 -6.52 6.08
C PHE A 147 -11.86 -7.40 7.31
N LEU A 148 -12.33 -6.84 8.43
CA LEU A 148 -12.63 -7.63 9.63
C LEU A 148 -14.11 -7.98 9.78
N GLY A 149 -14.99 -7.38 8.98
CA GLY A 149 -16.42 -7.60 9.04
C GLY A 149 -17.06 -7.06 10.31
N ALA A 150 -16.59 -5.91 10.81
CA ALA A 150 -17.22 -5.24 11.95
C ALA A 150 -18.56 -4.62 11.54
N ASP A 151 -19.62 -4.92 12.31
CA ASP A 151 -20.95 -4.37 12.10
C ASP A 151 -21.05 -2.92 12.59
N LEU A 152 -20.40 -2.62 13.70
CA LEU A 152 -20.43 -1.31 14.33
C LEU A 152 -19.01 -0.86 14.69
N VAL A 153 -18.67 0.37 14.33
CA VAL A 153 -17.40 1.02 14.71
C VAL A 153 -17.72 2.33 15.40
N LEU A 154 -17.38 2.40 16.69
CA LEU A 154 -17.43 3.59 17.52
C LEU A 154 -16.01 4.12 17.67
N GLY A 155 -15.72 5.24 17.07
CA GLY A 155 -14.41 5.89 17.08
C GLY A 155 -14.52 7.37 17.40
N THR A 156 -13.39 8.00 17.71
CA THR A 156 -13.33 9.44 17.91
C THR A 156 -13.73 10.17 16.63
N GLU A 157 -14.66 11.12 16.72
CA GLU A 157 -15.08 11.95 15.59
C GLU A 157 -14.24 13.21 15.49
N ILE A 158 -13.77 13.50 14.27
CA ILE A 158 -13.01 14.74 14.00
C ILE A 158 -13.92 15.77 13.35
N ASP A 159 -13.72 17.03 13.77
CA ASP A 159 -14.45 18.15 13.19
C ASP A 159 -13.94 18.49 11.80
N THR A 160 -14.87 18.87 10.92
CA THR A 160 -14.57 19.19 9.53
C THR A 160 -15.22 20.48 9.08
N TYR A 161 -14.48 21.27 8.30
CA TYR A 161 -15.00 22.50 7.71
C TYR A 161 -14.63 22.56 6.23
N ARG A 162 -15.62 22.77 5.38
CA ARG A 162 -15.47 22.84 3.90
C ARG A 162 -14.66 21.67 3.31
N GLY A 163 -14.93 20.44 3.78
CA GLY A 163 -14.27 19.23 3.29
C GLY A 163 -12.82 19.05 3.77
N ARG A 164 -12.40 19.83 4.78
CA ARG A 164 -11.10 19.69 5.44
C ARG A 164 -11.27 19.41 6.93
N ALA A 165 -10.42 18.55 7.46
CA ALA A 165 -10.34 18.31 8.90
C ALA A 165 -9.78 19.56 9.61
N THR A 166 -10.45 20.03 10.66
CA THR A 166 -9.96 21.16 11.45
C THR A 166 -8.85 20.76 12.42
N GLY A 167 -8.70 19.45 12.67
CA GLY A 167 -7.81 18.89 13.69
C GLY A 167 -8.43 18.90 15.10
N ARG A 168 -9.68 19.34 15.25
CA ARG A 168 -10.41 19.29 16.51
C ARG A 168 -11.22 18.01 16.60
N VAL A 169 -11.45 17.56 17.82
CA VAL A 169 -12.31 16.42 18.14
C VAL A 169 -13.71 16.94 18.46
N LEU A 170 -14.73 16.33 17.87
CA LEU A 170 -16.13 16.62 18.14
C LEU A 170 -16.57 16.08 19.51
N ASN A 171 -17.69 16.59 20.03
CA ASN A 171 -18.33 16.01 21.21
C ASN A 171 -18.80 14.57 20.94
N PRO A 172 -18.65 13.63 21.89
CA PRO A 172 -18.32 13.82 23.32
C PRO A 172 -16.81 13.89 23.63
N GLY A 173 -15.94 13.97 22.63
CA GLY A 173 -14.50 14.03 22.81
C GLY A 173 -13.81 12.74 22.35
N VAL A 174 -12.56 12.54 22.82
CA VAL A 174 -11.82 11.32 22.55
C VAL A 174 -12.45 10.16 23.32
N LEU A 175 -12.67 9.03 22.66
CA LEU A 175 -13.30 7.86 23.27
C LEU A 175 -12.28 7.09 24.14
N VAL A 176 -12.10 7.56 25.38
CA VAL A 176 -11.24 6.96 26.40
C VAL A 176 -12.00 6.91 27.74
N GLY A 177 -11.82 5.88 28.53
CA GLY A 177 -12.41 5.75 29.84
C GLY A 177 -13.94 5.82 29.81
N GLU A 178 -14.53 6.70 30.64
CA GLU A 178 -15.98 6.91 30.73
C GLU A 178 -16.61 7.33 29.40
N ALA A 179 -15.88 8.01 28.50
CA ALA A 179 -16.38 8.35 27.17
C ALA A 179 -16.65 7.10 26.32
N LYS A 180 -15.86 6.03 26.49
CA LYS A 180 -16.13 4.72 25.86
C LYS A 180 -17.43 4.11 26.43
N ALA A 181 -17.60 4.07 27.75
CA ALA A 181 -18.81 3.57 28.39
C ALA A 181 -20.06 4.32 27.95
N ASN A 182 -19.99 5.66 27.89
CA ASN A 182 -21.09 6.49 27.41
C ASN A 182 -21.43 6.25 25.95
N ALA A 183 -20.42 6.06 25.08
CA ALA A 183 -20.61 5.74 23.68
C ALA A 183 -21.27 4.36 23.49
N LEU A 184 -20.90 3.38 24.30
CA LEU A 184 -21.52 2.06 24.33
C LEU A 184 -22.99 2.15 24.77
N ASN A 185 -23.29 2.81 25.87
CA ASN A 185 -24.66 3.01 26.38
C ASN A 185 -25.54 3.73 25.35
N LYS A 186 -24.99 4.72 24.64
CA LYS A 186 -25.71 5.42 23.57
C LYS A 186 -26.05 4.47 22.39
N ALA A 187 -25.17 3.53 22.08
CA ALA A 187 -25.34 2.62 20.94
C ALA A 187 -26.24 1.41 21.25
N PHE A 188 -26.22 0.91 22.49
CA PHE A 188 -26.91 -0.31 22.89
C PHE A 188 -28.08 -0.04 23.87
N GLY A 189 -28.15 1.13 24.45
CA GLY A 189 -29.09 1.44 25.54
C GLY A 189 -28.51 1.11 26.90
N ASN A 190 -29.22 1.55 27.96
CA ASN A 190 -28.79 1.34 29.35
C ASN A 190 -29.37 0.05 29.97
N GLU A 191 -30.12 -0.72 29.21
CA GLU A 191 -30.74 -1.95 29.68
C GLU A 191 -29.71 -3.09 29.69
N PRO A 192 -29.58 -3.86 30.80
CA PRO A 192 -28.67 -5.00 30.84
C PRO A 192 -28.93 -6.08 29.78
N SER A 193 -30.20 -6.19 29.32
CA SER A 193 -30.61 -7.11 28.28
C SER A 193 -30.04 -6.76 26.90
N SER A 194 -29.76 -5.47 26.62
CA SER A 194 -29.19 -4.97 25.36
C SER A 194 -27.68 -4.89 25.37
N ALA A 195 -27.03 -5.12 26.51
CA ALA A 195 -25.58 -5.05 26.67
C ALA A 195 -24.85 -6.08 25.76
N PRO A 196 -23.67 -5.74 25.22
CA PRO A 196 -22.83 -6.71 24.52
C PRO A 196 -22.50 -7.92 25.40
N ASP A 197 -22.42 -9.10 24.78
CA ASP A 197 -22.14 -10.33 25.53
C ASP A 197 -20.68 -10.36 26.01
N ILE A 198 -19.73 -9.94 25.13
CA ILE A 198 -18.29 -10.02 25.39
C ILE A 198 -17.65 -8.64 25.27
N GLY A 199 -16.88 -8.24 26.29
CA GLY A 199 -16.02 -7.06 26.30
C GLY A 199 -14.54 -7.44 26.24
N LEU A 200 -13.77 -6.84 25.31
CA LEU A 200 -12.33 -7.08 25.16
C LEU A 200 -11.56 -5.76 25.25
N GLY A 201 -10.58 -5.69 26.14
CA GLY A 201 -9.72 -4.50 26.32
C GLY A 201 -8.36 -4.85 26.90
N ASP A 202 -7.37 -3.93 26.81
CA ASP A 202 -6.00 -4.17 27.29
C ASP A 202 -5.60 -3.26 28.47
N ARG A 203 -6.37 -2.20 28.76
CA ARG A 203 -6.01 -1.16 29.71
C ARG A 203 -7.08 -0.87 30.74
N LYS A 204 -6.66 -0.26 31.86
CA LYS A 204 -7.59 0.23 32.88
C LYS A 204 -8.60 1.25 32.36
N THR A 205 -8.25 1.99 31.30
CA THR A 205 -9.14 2.93 30.61
C THR A 205 -10.24 2.26 29.81
N ASP A 206 -10.17 0.93 29.62
CA ASP A 206 -11.22 0.12 28.96
C ASP A 206 -12.21 -0.46 29.97
N TYR A 207 -11.82 -0.58 31.24
CA TYR A 207 -12.65 -1.17 32.29
C TYR A 207 -14.06 -0.58 32.40
N PRO A 208 -14.26 0.75 32.24
CA PRO A 208 -15.61 1.32 32.29
C PRO A 208 -16.58 0.70 31.27
N PHE A 209 -16.17 0.50 30.01
CA PHE A 209 -17.05 -0.15 29.02
C PHE A 209 -17.09 -1.67 29.19
N MET A 210 -16.00 -2.29 29.62
CA MET A 210 -15.94 -3.73 29.88
C MET A 210 -16.91 -4.14 30.99
N ASN A 211 -17.05 -3.31 32.03
CA ASN A 211 -18.02 -3.56 33.13
C ASN A 211 -19.49 -3.51 32.67
N LEU A 212 -19.78 -2.92 31.51
CA LEU A 212 -21.13 -2.89 30.94
C LEU A 212 -21.44 -4.12 30.09
N CYS A 213 -20.44 -4.94 29.75
CA CYS A 213 -20.63 -6.19 29.02
C CYS A 213 -20.97 -7.33 29.99
N LYS A 214 -21.66 -8.38 29.49
CA LYS A 214 -22.06 -9.51 30.32
C LYS A 214 -20.87 -10.34 30.85
N GLU A 215 -19.84 -10.50 30.01
CA GLU A 215 -18.54 -11.08 30.36
C GLU A 215 -17.42 -10.27 29.72
N SER A 216 -16.27 -10.19 30.36
CA SER A 216 -15.17 -9.38 29.84
C SER A 216 -13.82 -10.02 30.08
N TYR A 217 -12.91 -9.80 29.13
CA TYR A 217 -11.58 -10.40 29.14
C TYR A 217 -10.52 -9.37 28.83
N VAL A 218 -9.42 -9.42 29.60
CA VAL A 218 -8.24 -8.56 29.37
C VAL A 218 -7.29 -9.23 28.40
N VAL A 219 -6.80 -8.47 27.45
CA VAL A 219 -5.75 -8.88 26.52
C VAL A 219 -4.39 -8.48 27.12
N PRO A 220 -3.56 -9.43 27.55
CA PRO A 220 -2.27 -9.12 28.16
C PRO A 220 -1.27 -8.63 27.08
N ALA A 221 -0.33 -7.76 27.50
CA ALA A 221 0.79 -7.39 26.66
C ALA A 221 1.81 -8.51 26.61
N THR A 222 1.68 -9.40 25.67
CA THR A 222 2.66 -10.48 25.45
C THR A 222 3.48 -10.18 24.19
N PRO A 223 4.81 -10.13 24.28
CA PRO A 223 5.67 -9.83 23.11
C PRO A 223 5.65 -10.92 22.04
N GLU A 224 5.24 -12.15 22.37
CA GLU A 224 5.38 -13.35 21.53
C GLU A 224 4.11 -13.76 20.76
N VAL A 225 3.03 -12.95 20.81
CA VAL A 225 1.80 -13.31 20.10
C VAL A 225 2.00 -13.15 18.59
N GLU A 226 1.76 -14.22 17.84
CA GLU A 226 1.83 -14.21 16.39
C GLU A 226 0.72 -13.33 15.78
N ALA A 227 1.05 -12.72 14.63
CA ALA A 227 0.05 -12.04 13.83
C ALA A 227 -0.90 -13.04 13.17
N VAL A 228 -2.14 -12.61 12.93
CA VAL A 228 -3.10 -13.40 12.17
C VAL A 228 -2.59 -13.55 10.72
N SER A 229 -2.61 -14.77 10.20
CA SER A 229 -2.30 -15.02 8.81
C SER A 229 -3.36 -14.39 7.89
N HIS A 230 -2.94 -13.83 6.75
CA HIS A 230 -3.81 -13.06 5.83
C HIS A 230 -4.96 -13.87 5.24
N ASP A 231 -4.80 -15.19 5.10
CA ASP A 231 -5.81 -16.12 4.62
C ASP A 231 -6.99 -16.33 5.60
N LYS A 232 -6.80 -15.98 6.88
CA LYS A 232 -7.85 -16.07 7.91
C LYS A 232 -8.77 -14.85 7.97
N LEU A 233 -8.52 -13.83 7.16
CA LEU A 233 -9.37 -12.63 7.10
C LEU A 233 -10.61 -12.87 6.23
N PRO A 234 -11.79 -12.33 6.58
CA PRO A 234 -13.02 -12.43 5.78
C PRO A 234 -12.83 -11.92 4.35
N LYS A 235 -12.02 -10.88 4.18
CA LYS A 235 -11.62 -10.34 2.89
C LYS A 235 -10.09 -10.19 2.88
N PRO A 236 -9.39 -10.84 1.93
CA PRO A 236 -7.94 -10.69 1.84
C PRO A 236 -7.56 -9.29 1.36
N ILE A 237 -6.43 -8.78 1.86
CA ILE A 237 -5.84 -7.52 1.38
C ILE A 237 -4.98 -7.83 0.17
N VAL A 238 -5.61 -7.77 -1.00
CA VAL A 238 -4.96 -8.11 -2.27
C VAL A 238 -3.98 -7.03 -2.72
N PHE A 239 -4.39 -5.76 -2.66
CA PHE A 239 -3.57 -4.63 -3.09
C PHE A 239 -3.33 -3.65 -1.95
N HIS A 240 -2.15 -3.03 -1.96
CA HIS A 240 -1.83 -1.94 -1.05
C HIS A 240 -1.09 -0.82 -1.77
N ASP A 241 -1.15 0.38 -1.20
CA ASP A 241 -0.46 1.56 -1.72
C ASP A 241 0.36 2.24 -0.63
N GLY A 242 0.86 3.45 -0.90
CA GLY A 242 1.68 4.24 0.00
C GLY A 242 3.16 4.26 -0.39
N ARG A 243 3.87 5.25 0.12
CA ARG A 243 5.30 5.46 -0.15
C ARG A 243 6.18 4.80 0.89
N LEU A 244 5.74 4.70 2.14
CA LEU A 244 6.53 4.07 3.18
C LEU A 244 6.42 2.54 3.09
N ALA A 245 7.58 1.87 3.08
CA ALA A 245 7.65 0.40 3.04
C ALA A 245 7.36 -0.23 4.41
N GLN A 246 7.64 0.51 5.49
CA GLN A 246 7.50 0.04 6.87
C GLN A 246 6.65 1.01 7.70
N LYS A 247 6.00 0.48 8.74
CA LYS A 247 5.26 1.25 9.74
C LYS A 247 6.23 2.11 10.56
N PRO A 248 6.13 3.45 10.52
CA PRO A 248 7.10 4.32 11.18
C PRO A 248 6.84 4.43 12.68
N SER A 249 7.68 3.81 13.52
CA SER A 249 7.79 4.18 14.93
C SER A 249 8.37 5.60 15.06
N PRO A 250 8.34 6.25 16.23
CA PRO A 250 8.96 7.58 16.40
C PRO A 250 10.42 7.63 15.95
N LEU A 251 11.21 6.61 16.30
CA LEU A 251 12.60 6.50 15.87
C LEU A 251 12.73 6.33 14.35
N MET A 252 11.91 5.47 13.75
CA MET A 252 11.91 5.30 12.29
C MET A 252 11.44 6.56 11.56
N ALA A 253 10.47 7.29 12.11
CA ALA A 253 10.05 8.58 11.56
C ALA A 253 11.20 9.60 11.58
N LEU A 254 11.98 9.65 12.68
CA LEU A 254 13.18 10.48 12.77
C LEU A 254 14.23 10.07 11.72
N LEU A 255 14.53 8.78 11.62
CA LEU A 255 15.48 8.26 10.63
C LEU A 255 15.05 8.57 9.19
N ILE A 256 13.75 8.44 8.88
CA ILE A 256 13.19 8.81 7.57
C ILE A 256 13.41 10.29 7.29
N ILE A 257 13.10 11.17 8.25
CA ILE A 257 13.26 12.63 8.08
C ILE A 257 14.72 13.01 7.88
N LEU A 258 15.63 12.45 8.67
CA LEU A 258 17.07 12.69 8.54
C LEU A 258 17.63 12.13 7.23
N TRP A 259 17.10 11.01 6.76
CA TRP A 259 17.54 10.38 5.52
C TRP A 259 17.05 11.09 4.26
N ILE A 260 15.85 11.68 4.26
CA ILE A 260 15.22 12.24 3.04
C ILE A 260 16.12 13.24 2.30
N PRO A 261 16.79 14.23 2.94
CA PRO A 261 17.67 15.15 2.20
C PRO A 261 18.82 14.43 1.49
N VAL A 262 19.48 13.50 2.20
CA VAL A 262 20.58 12.70 1.65
C VAL A 262 20.07 11.76 0.56
N GLY A 263 18.97 11.06 0.82
CA GLY A 263 18.34 10.14 -0.12
C GLY A 263 17.86 10.84 -1.40
N PHE A 264 17.32 12.06 -1.27
CA PHE A 264 16.89 12.84 -2.45
C PHE A 264 18.07 13.28 -3.31
N LEU A 265 19.15 13.79 -2.71
CA LEU A 265 20.37 14.11 -3.44
C LEU A 265 20.95 12.87 -4.14
N LEU A 266 20.99 11.75 -3.41
CA LEU A 266 21.45 10.47 -3.97
C LEU A 266 20.54 10.00 -5.12
N ALA A 267 19.23 10.17 -5.01
CA ALA A 267 18.29 9.87 -6.09
C ALA A 267 18.53 10.74 -7.33
N CYS A 268 18.77 12.04 -7.14
CA CYS A 268 19.14 12.93 -8.27
C CYS A 268 20.42 12.48 -8.97
N LEU A 269 21.46 12.09 -8.22
CA LEU A 269 22.70 11.57 -8.79
C LEU A 269 22.48 10.25 -9.53
N ARG A 270 21.69 9.33 -8.98
CA ARG A 270 21.35 8.03 -9.59
C ARG A 270 20.52 8.21 -10.87
N VAL A 271 19.53 9.10 -10.84
CA VAL A 271 18.75 9.46 -12.03
C VAL A 271 19.65 10.08 -13.09
N ALA A 272 20.50 11.04 -12.73
CA ALA A 272 21.44 11.65 -13.67
C ALA A 272 22.42 10.62 -14.26
N ALA A 273 22.97 9.74 -13.45
CA ALA A 273 23.82 8.65 -13.94
C ALA A 273 23.09 7.73 -14.91
N GLY A 274 21.85 7.34 -14.59
CA GLY A 274 21.02 6.52 -15.48
C GLY A 274 20.66 7.20 -16.79
N SER A 275 20.44 8.52 -16.78
CA SER A 275 19.94 9.29 -17.94
C SER A 275 21.04 9.83 -18.85
N LEU A 276 22.21 10.16 -18.30
CA LEU A 276 23.26 10.87 -19.03
C LEU A 276 24.42 9.96 -19.47
N LEU A 277 24.64 8.84 -18.79
CA LEU A 277 25.75 7.95 -19.12
C LEU A 277 25.33 6.93 -20.21
N PRO A 278 26.29 6.51 -21.07
CA PRO A 278 26.04 5.41 -22.01
C PRO A 278 25.66 4.13 -21.26
N MET A 279 24.68 3.36 -21.79
CA MET A 279 24.06 2.24 -21.09
C MET A 279 25.06 1.16 -20.59
N HIS A 280 26.15 0.93 -21.32
CA HIS A 280 27.21 -0.01 -20.91
C HIS A 280 28.01 0.46 -19.68
N VAL A 281 27.97 1.77 -19.35
CA VAL A 281 28.61 2.37 -18.16
C VAL A 281 27.66 2.45 -16.98
N VAL A 282 26.33 2.56 -17.25
CA VAL A 282 25.30 2.75 -16.22
C VAL A 282 25.35 1.66 -15.14
N TYR A 283 25.62 0.42 -15.51
CA TYR A 283 25.75 -0.70 -14.55
C TYR A 283 26.80 -0.39 -13.47
N TYR A 284 27.99 0.05 -13.87
CA TYR A 284 29.09 0.36 -12.97
C TYR A 284 28.82 1.63 -12.15
N ALA A 285 28.21 2.64 -12.78
CA ALA A 285 27.81 3.87 -12.09
C ALA A 285 26.75 3.58 -11.02
N PHE A 286 25.76 2.75 -11.30
CA PHE A 286 24.76 2.32 -10.31
C PHE A 286 25.43 1.57 -9.17
N TRP A 287 26.35 0.65 -9.46
CA TRP A 287 27.07 -0.07 -8.44
C TRP A 287 27.87 0.88 -7.51
N ALA A 288 28.57 1.86 -8.08
CA ALA A 288 29.32 2.87 -7.33
C ALA A 288 28.40 3.75 -6.46
N LEU A 289 27.19 4.04 -6.94
CA LEU A 289 26.18 4.81 -6.21
C LEU A 289 25.29 3.93 -5.26
N GLY A 290 25.68 2.67 -5.01
CA GLY A 290 24.99 1.78 -4.06
C GLY A 290 23.70 1.14 -4.59
N VAL A 291 23.41 1.22 -5.89
CA VAL A 291 22.33 0.45 -6.53
C VAL A 291 22.87 -0.91 -6.96
N ARG A 292 22.21 -1.98 -6.55
CA ARG A 292 22.64 -3.34 -6.91
C ARG A 292 21.78 -3.88 -8.04
N VAL A 293 22.43 -4.37 -9.11
CA VAL A 293 21.77 -5.02 -10.25
C VAL A 293 22.29 -6.46 -10.34
N TYR A 294 21.40 -7.42 -10.13
CA TYR A 294 21.72 -8.84 -10.23
C TYR A 294 21.17 -9.37 -11.55
N ILE A 295 22.04 -10.01 -12.34
CA ILE A 295 21.67 -10.57 -13.65
C ILE A 295 21.76 -12.08 -13.53
N LYS A 296 20.66 -12.77 -13.87
CA LYS A 296 20.56 -14.24 -13.87
C LYS A 296 20.13 -14.73 -15.25
N GLY A 297 20.50 -15.96 -15.59
CA GLY A 297 20.26 -16.54 -16.91
C GLY A 297 21.20 -15.96 -17.97
N THR A 298 20.95 -16.34 -19.23
CA THR A 298 21.78 -15.92 -20.36
C THR A 298 21.00 -14.93 -21.24
N PRO A 299 21.38 -13.65 -21.28
CA PRO A 299 20.73 -12.71 -22.17
C PRO A 299 20.94 -13.09 -23.65
N PRO A 300 19.93 -12.97 -24.52
CA PRO A 300 20.09 -13.26 -25.93
C PRO A 300 21.03 -12.22 -26.58
N PRO A 301 21.82 -12.64 -27.59
CA PRO A 301 22.64 -11.73 -28.35
C PRO A 301 21.77 -10.70 -29.07
N PRO A 302 22.31 -9.50 -29.35
CA PRO A 302 21.57 -8.47 -30.10
C PRO A 302 21.20 -8.97 -31.50
N ALA A 303 20.00 -8.64 -31.95
CA ALA A 303 19.56 -8.95 -33.31
C ALA A 303 20.52 -8.33 -34.34
N LYS A 304 21.05 -9.14 -35.24
CA LYS A 304 21.94 -8.68 -36.30
C LYS A 304 21.10 -8.12 -37.46
N LYS A 305 21.09 -6.82 -37.65
CA LYS A 305 20.42 -6.14 -38.78
C LYS A 305 20.85 -6.67 -40.16
N SER A 306 22.08 -7.19 -40.28
CA SER A 306 22.63 -7.73 -41.53
C SER A 306 22.01 -9.04 -42.01
N THR A 307 21.28 -9.76 -41.18
CA THR A 307 20.71 -11.08 -41.47
C THR A 307 19.21 -11.08 -41.74
N GLY A 308 18.55 -9.90 -41.76
CA GLY A 308 17.09 -9.81 -41.88
C GLY A 308 16.29 -10.38 -40.72
N GLN A 309 16.94 -10.66 -39.58
CA GLN A 309 16.28 -11.13 -38.37
C GLN A 309 15.49 -10.01 -37.72
N THR A 310 14.23 -10.29 -37.39
CA THR A 310 13.40 -9.42 -36.55
C THR A 310 13.97 -9.35 -35.12
N GLY A 311 13.77 -8.22 -34.46
CA GLY A 311 14.19 -8.05 -33.07
C GLY A 311 13.45 -8.96 -32.11
N VAL A 312 14.07 -9.20 -30.96
CA VAL A 312 13.49 -9.97 -29.87
C VAL A 312 12.51 -9.10 -29.08
N LEU A 313 11.35 -9.64 -28.75
CA LEU A 313 10.40 -9.02 -27.84
C LEU A 313 10.62 -9.55 -26.41
N PHE A 314 11.17 -8.71 -25.54
CA PHE A 314 11.32 -9.01 -24.12
C PHE A 314 9.99 -8.81 -23.40
N ILE A 315 9.50 -9.86 -22.74
CA ILE A 315 8.25 -9.85 -21.97
C ILE A 315 8.59 -9.79 -20.49
N CYS A 316 8.43 -8.62 -19.88
CA CYS A 316 8.82 -8.37 -18.49
C CYS A 316 7.63 -8.36 -17.54
N SER A 317 7.80 -8.92 -16.33
CA SER A 317 6.93 -8.57 -15.20
C SER A 317 7.08 -7.09 -14.85
N HIS A 318 6.02 -6.45 -14.33
CA HIS A 318 5.99 -4.99 -14.15
C HIS A 318 5.98 -4.58 -12.68
N ARG A 319 7.17 -4.34 -12.13
CA ARG A 319 7.36 -3.98 -10.71
C ARG A 319 7.39 -2.48 -10.47
N THR A 320 8.11 -1.74 -11.32
CA THR A 320 8.18 -0.26 -11.29
C THR A 320 8.27 0.30 -12.71
N LEU A 321 8.20 1.61 -12.86
CA LEU A 321 8.46 2.29 -14.14
C LEU A 321 9.91 2.12 -14.63
N LEU A 322 10.81 1.62 -13.78
CA LEU A 322 12.23 1.44 -14.09
C LEU A 322 12.56 0.07 -14.70
N ASP A 323 11.60 -0.87 -14.77
CA ASP A 323 11.85 -2.22 -15.29
C ASP A 323 12.53 -2.22 -16.65
N PRO A 324 12.06 -1.47 -17.68
CA PRO A 324 12.73 -1.43 -18.98
C PRO A 324 14.14 -0.83 -18.93
N ILE A 325 14.39 0.11 -18.00
CA ILE A 325 15.69 0.73 -17.81
C ILE A 325 16.67 -0.28 -17.21
N PHE A 326 16.26 -1.03 -16.18
CA PHE A 326 17.09 -2.07 -15.59
C PHE A 326 17.33 -3.25 -16.52
N LEU A 327 16.35 -3.61 -17.37
CA LEU A 327 16.57 -4.56 -18.47
C LEU A 327 17.67 -4.03 -19.42
N SER A 328 17.57 -2.79 -19.86
CA SER A 328 18.57 -2.16 -20.76
C SER A 328 19.95 -2.09 -20.09
N THR A 329 19.99 -1.78 -18.78
CA THR A 329 21.22 -1.80 -17.98
C THR A 329 21.84 -3.18 -17.92
N ALA A 330 21.02 -4.24 -17.71
CA ALA A 330 21.47 -5.62 -17.69
C ALA A 330 22.02 -6.10 -19.05
N LEU A 331 21.48 -5.58 -20.15
CA LEU A 331 21.92 -5.87 -21.52
C LEU A 331 23.09 -4.99 -21.98
N GLY A 332 23.43 -3.94 -21.22
CA GLY A 332 24.46 -2.95 -21.59
C GLY A 332 24.12 -2.13 -22.85
N ARG A 333 22.86 -2.15 -23.31
CA ARG A 333 22.37 -1.45 -24.51
C ARG A 333 20.95 -0.93 -24.34
N PRO A 334 20.59 0.22 -24.94
CA PRO A 334 19.25 0.78 -24.81
C PRO A 334 18.22 -0.06 -25.59
N ILE A 335 17.18 -0.53 -24.91
CA ILE A 335 16.04 -1.23 -25.52
C ILE A 335 14.83 -0.29 -25.46
N PRO A 336 14.17 0.04 -26.60
CA PRO A 336 12.93 0.81 -26.59
C PRO A 336 11.83 0.10 -25.80
N ALA A 337 11.02 0.90 -25.08
CA ALA A 337 9.91 0.37 -24.29
C ALA A 337 8.57 0.92 -24.79
N VAL A 338 7.55 0.05 -24.86
CA VAL A 338 6.18 0.49 -25.12
C VAL A 338 5.45 0.78 -23.82
N THR A 339 4.65 1.84 -23.81
CA THR A 339 3.92 2.30 -22.63
C THR A 339 2.57 2.91 -23.00
N TYR A 340 1.56 2.76 -22.10
CA TYR A 340 0.25 3.41 -22.29
C TYR A 340 0.16 4.79 -21.63
N SER A 341 0.87 4.99 -20.52
CA SER A 341 0.78 6.25 -19.77
C SER A 341 2.07 6.50 -18.99
N LEU A 342 2.90 7.38 -19.49
CA LEU A 342 4.10 7.83 -18.81
C LEU A 342 4.00 9.33 -18.56
N SER A 343 4.51 9.81 -17.42
CA SER A 343 4.57 11.26 -17.17
C SER A 343 5.58 11.93 -18.11
N ARG A 344 5.36 13.19 -18.48
CA ARG A 344 6.30 13.94 -19.30
C ARG A 344 7.70 14.03 -18.67
N LEU A 345 7.76 14.14 -17.33
CA LEU A 345 9.02 14.12 -16.60
C LEU A 345 9.72 12.76 -16.75
N SER A 346 9.01 11.66 -16.58
CA SER A 346 9.59 10.32 -16.74
C SER A 346 10.06 10.05 -18.17
N GLU A 347 9.37 10.57 -19.18
CA GLU A 347 9.84 10.51 -20.58
C GLU A 347 11.12 11.32 -20.80
N LEU A 348 11.19 12.54 -20.24
CA LEU A 348 12.33 13.44 -20.40
C LEU A 348 13.61 12.87 -19.78
N ILE A 349 13.49 12.25 -18.59
CA ILE A 349 14.63 11.67 -17.87
C ILE A 349 14.94 10.22 -18.29
N SER A 350 14.12 9.62 -19.16
CA SER A 350 14.32 8.23 -19.58
C SER A 350 15.55 8.10 -20.49
N PRO A 351 16.51 7.20 -20.15
CA PRO A 351 17.67 6.92 -20.99
C PRO A 351 17.35 6.06 -22.23
N ILE A 352 16.13 5.55 -22.33
CA ILE A 352 15.65 4.70 -23.39
C ILE A 352 14.47 5.33 -24.12
N LYS A 353 14.32 5.03 -25.39
CA LYS A 353 13.17 5.49 -26.17
C LYS A 353 11.89 4.88 -25.62
N THR A 354 10.91 5.70 -25.31
CA THR A 354 9.58 5.26 -24.89
C THR A 354 8.56 5.54 -25.99
N VAL A 355 7.75 4.54 -26.33
CA VAL A 355 6.74 4.63 -27.39
C VAL A 355 5.37 4.50 -26.76
N ARG A 356 4.53 5.53 -26.94
CA ARG A 356 3.18 5.54 -26.40
C ARG A 356 2.24 4.74 -27.28
N LEU A 357 1.52 3.80 -26.68
CA LEU A 357 0.44 3.06 -27.30
C LEU A 357 -0.90 3.78 -27.10
N THR A 358 -1.80 3.62 -28.08
CA THR A 358 -3.08 4.32 -28.15
C THR A 358 -4.23 3.58 -27.51
N ARG A 359 -4.07 2.27 -27.19
CA ARG A 359 -5.09 1.28 -26.80
C ARG A 359 -6.04 0.89 -27.94
N ASP A 360 -5.70 1.29 -29.16
CA ASP A 360 -6.28 0.76 -30.39
C ASP A 360 -5.46 -0.47 -30.79
N ARG A 361 -6.08 -1.67 -30.74
CA ARG A 361 -5.38 -2.95 -30.94
C ARG A 361 -4.65 -3.01 -32.28
N VAL A 362 -5.26 -2.51 -33.36
CA VAL A 362 -4.70 -2.58 -34.72
C VAL A 362 -3.52 -1.60 -34.87
N LYS A 363 -3.71 -0.37 -34.42
CA LYS A 363 -2.64 0.65 -34.48
C LYS A 363 -1.45 0.27 -33.61
N ASP A 364 -1.72 -0.17 -32.39
CA ASP A 364 -0.67 -0.59 -31.46
C ASP A 364 0.09 -1.81 -31.99
N ALA A 365 -0.60 -2.78 -32.59
CA ALA A 365 0.02 -3.96 -33.20
C ALA A 365 0.95 -3.60 -34.36
N ASN A 366 0.51 -2.73 -35.29
CA ASN A 366 1.32 -2.26 -36.41
C ASN A 366 2.56 -1.50 -35.92
N GLN A 367 2.37 -0.59 -34.96
CA GLN A 367 3.47 0.19 -34.38
C GLN A 367 4.52 -0.72 -33.70
N ILE A 368 4.10 -1.75 -32.99
CA ILE A 368 5.02 -2.69 -32.34
C ILE A 368 5.77 -3.52 -33.38
N LYS A 369 5.11 -4.00 -34.45
CA LYS A 369 5.76 -4.71 -35.55
C LYS A 369 6.83 -3.89 -36.24
N GLU A 370 6.53 -2.63 -36.58
CA GLU A 370 7.51 -1.71 -37.16
C GLU A 370 8.73 -1.49 -36.24
N LEU A 371 8.52 -1.44 -34.92
CA LEU A 371 9.62 -1.31 -33.96
C LEU A 371 10.48 -2.60 -33.89
N LEU A 372 9.86 -3.78 -33.97
CA LEU A 372 10.56 -5.07 -33.99
C LEU A 372 11.40 -5.28 -35.27
N GLU A 373 10.99 -4.71 -36.40
CA GLU A 373 11.81 -4.67 -37.62
C GLU A 373 13.07 -3.80 -37.43
N GLN A 374 13.00 -2.77 -36.57
CA GLN A 374 14.11 -1.90 -36.24
C GLN A 374 15.09 -2.49 -35.22
N GLY A 375 14.66 -3.43 -34.40
CA GLY A 375 15.46 -4.08 -33.37
C GLY A 375 14.64 -4.63 -32.20
N ASP A 376 15.33 -4.90 -31.10
CA ASP A 376 14.72 -5.45 -29.90
C ASP A 376 13.77 -4.46 -29.22
N LEU A 377 12.77 -4.98 -28.53
CA LEU A 377 11.73 -4.20 -27.87
C LEU A 377 11.38 -4.81 -26.50
N VAL A 378 10.94 -4.01 -25.54
CA VAL A 378 10.44 -4.49 -24.26
C VAL A 378 8.99 -4.08 -24.02
N ILE A 379 8.21 -5.03 -23.50
CA ILE A 379 6.82 -4.84 -23.08
C ILE A 379 6.58 -5.42 -21.69
N CYS A 380 5.73 -4.71 -20.90
CA CYS A 380 5.21 -5.19 -19.63
C CYS A 380 3.70 -5.47 -19.78
N PRO A 381 3.28 -6.70 -20.06
CA PRO A 381 1.90 -7.01 -20.48
C PRO A 381 0.86 -6.93 -19.36
N GLU A 382 1.26 -6.71 -18.13
CA GLU A 382 0.38 -6.42 -16.99
C GLU A 382 -0.35 -5.06 -17.15
N GLY A 383 0.24 -4.13 -17.92
CA GLY A 383 -0.32 -2.80 -18.19
C GLY A 383 -0.35 -1.85 -16.99
N THR A 384 0.18 -2.26 -15.86
CA THR A 384 0.42 -1.46 -14.66
C THR A 384 1.44 -2.14 -13.75
N THR A 385 2.16 -1.35 -12.95
CA THR A 385 3.07 -1.88 -11.94
C THR A 385 2.32 -2.64 -10.86
N CYS A 386 2.89 -3.74 -10.36
CA CYS A 386 2.37 -4.54 -9.26
C CYS A 386 3.49 -4.77 -8.23
N ARG A 387 3.30 -4.34 -6.98
CA ARG A 387 4.30 -4.50 -5.90
C ARG A 387 4.11 -5.78 -5.09
N GLU A 388 2.94 -6.38 -5.20
CA GLU A 388 2.54 -7.58 -4.48
C GLU A 388 3.29 -8.82 -5.02
N PRO A 389 3.41 -9.91 -4.24
CA PRO A 389 4.12 -11.12 -4.64
C PRO A 389 3.30 -12.02 -5.59
N PHE A 390 2.65 -11.41 -6.58
CA PHE A 390 1.92 -12.10 -7.65
C PHE A 390 2.00 -11.32 -8.95
N LEU A 391 1.64 -11.94 -10.06
CA LEU A 391 1.53 -11.31 -11.37
C LEU A 391 0.07 -11.03 -11.72
N LEU A 392 -0.19 -9.85 -12.29
CA LEU A 392 -1.47 -9.55 -12.90
C LEU A 392 -1.65 -10.32 -14.20
N ARG A 393 -2.89 -10.42 -14.67
CA ARG A 393 -3.19 -11.06 -15.95
C ARG A 393 -2.46 -10.36 -17.10
N PHE A 394 -1.78 -11.14 -17.92
CA PHE A 394 -1.09 -10.64 -19.11
C PHE A 394 -2.07 -10.33 -20.25
N SER A 395 -1.85 -9.22 -20.91
CA SER A 395 -2.49 -8.93 -22.21
C SER A 395 -1.96 -9.87 -23.27
N ALA A 396 -2.84 -10.54 -24.02
CA ALA A 396 -2.44 -11.48 -25.05
C ALA A 396 -1.94 -10.85 -26.36
N LEU A 397 -2.08 -9.51 -26.51
CA LEU A 397 -1.72 -8.83 -27.76
C LEU A 397 -0.29 -9.10 -28.21
N PHE A 398 0.67 -9.10 -27.29
CA PHE A 398 2.08 -9.25 -27.62
C PHE A 398 2.40 -10.59 -28.28
N ALA A 399 1.67 -11.65 -27.93
CA ALA A 399 1.92 -13.00 -28.42
C ALA A 399 1.60 -13.18 -29.91
N GLU A 400 0.78 -12.30 -30.49
CA GLU A 400 0.40 -12.30 -31.91
C GLU A 400 1.38 -11.51 -32.80
N LEU A 401 2.34 -10.81 -32.21
CA LEU A 401 3.17 -9.84 -32.94
C LEU A 401 4.47 -10.44 -33.46
N THR A 402 5.01 -11.44 -32.78
CA THR A 402 6.27 -12.11 -33.12
C THR A 402 6.38 -13.45 -32.40
N ASP A 403 7.15 -14.37 -32.99
CA ASP A 403 7.55 -15.62 -32.35
C ASP A 403 8.88 -15.51 -31.59
N GLU A 404 9.57 -14.38 -31.72
CA GLU A 404 10.84 -14.09 -31.04
C GLU A 404 10.60 -13.56 -29.60
N LEU A 405 10.00 -14.39 -28.74
CA LEU A 405 9.58 -14.03 -27.38
C LEU A 405 10.60 -14.49 -26.33
N VAL A 406 11.09 -13.55 -25.52
CA VAL A 406 11.98 -13.85 -24.39
C VAL A 406 11.36 -13.34 -23.08
N PRO A 407 10.90 -14.24 -22.22
CA PRO A 407 10.39 -13.85 -20.90
C PRO A 407 11.51 -13.38 -19.99
N VAL A 408 11.27 -12.32 -19.22
CA VAL A 408 12.20 -11.76 -18.24
C VAL A 408 11.49 -11.53 -16.92
N ALA A 409 11.97 -12.19 -15.88
CA ALA A 409 11.45 -12.03 -14.53
C ALA A 409 12.18 -10.88 -13.84
N MET A 410 11.42 -9.84 -13.48
CA MET A 410 11.93 -8.66 -12.81
C MET A 410 11.51 -8.66 -11.35
N SER A 411 12.46 -8.52 -10.44
CA SER A 411 12.16 -8.26 -9.03
C SER A 411 13.00 -7.11 -8.48
N ASN A 412 12.55 -6.50 -7.39
CA ASN A 412 13.27 -5.39 -6.76
C ASN A 412 13.18 -5.45 -5.24
N ARG A 413 14.15 -4.82 -4.58
CA ARG A 413 14.17 -4.68 -3.11
C ARG A 413 14.25 -3.20 -2.74
N MET A 414 13.33 -2.81 -1.87
CA MET A 414 13.20 -1.46 -1.35
C MET A 414 12.98 -1.55 0.16
N SER A 415 13.80 -0.86 0.95
CA SER A 415 13.76 -0.96 2.42
C SER A 415 12.93 0.13 3.09
N MET A 416 12.94 1.34 2.53
CA MET A 416 12.36 2.52 3.17
C MET A 416 11.17 3.08 2.38
N PHE A 417 11.29 3.16 1.04
CA PHE A 417 10.29 3.76 0.18
C PHE A 417 9.90 2.83 -0.96
N HIS A 418 8.60 2.80 -1.27
CA HIS A 418 8.11 2.14 -2.47
C HIS A 418 8.28 3.05 -3.71
N GLY A 419 8.91 2.53 -4.75
CA GLY A 419 9.14 3.20 -6.04
C GLY A 419 7.95 3.17 -6.99
N THR A 420 6.74 2.87 -6.50
CA THR A 420 5.52 2.89 -7.32
C THR A 420 4.31 3.23 -6.46
N THR A 421 3.31 3.87 -7.05
CA THR A 421 2.03 4.19 -6.42
C THR A 421 0.89 4.15 -7.43
N ALA A 422 -0.31 3.79 -6.98
CA ALA A 422 -1.52 3.92 -7.76
C ALA A 422 -2.13 5.33 -7.65
N ARG A 423 -1.87 6.00 -6.51
CA ARG A 423 -2.35 7.34 -6.18
C ARG A 423 -1.23 8.37 -6.32
N GLY A 424 -1.59 9.63 -6.47
CA GLY A 424 -0.62 10.72 -6.53
C GLY A 424 0.16 10.82 -7.85
N TRP A 425 1.24 11.61 -7.83
CA TRP A 425 2.04 11.92 -9.02
C TRP A 425 3.12 10.86 -9.27
N LYS A 426 2.93 10.11 -10.34
CA LYS A 426 3.86 9.03 -10.75
C LYS A 426 5.22 9.50 -11.23
N GLY A 427 5.39 10.78 -11.56
CA GLY A 427 6.69 11.35 -11.94
C GLY A 427 7.75 11.22 -10.84
N MET A 428 7.33 11.10 -9.59
CA MET A 428 8.24 10.88 -8.45
C MET A 428 8.59 9.40 -8.21
N ASP A 429 7.99 8.46 -8.92
CA ASP A 429 8.23 7.02 -8.70
C ASP A 429 9.71 6.64 -8.81
N PRO A 430 10.46 7.08 -9.85
CA PRO A 430 11.90 6.81 -9.94
C PRO A 430 12.69 7.39 -8.76
N PHE A 431 12.35 8.61 -8.31
CA PHE A 431 13.03 9.25 -7.19
C PHE A 431 12.82 8.47 -5.90
N TYR A 432 11.59 8.05 -5.58
CA TYR A 432 11.33 7.23 -4.40
C TYR A 432 12.05 5.88 -4.43
N PHE A 433 12.17 5.25 -5.60
CA PHE A 433 13.00 4.06 -5.73
C PHE A 433 14.46 4.35 -5.41
N PHE A 434 15.02 5.37 -6.06
CA PHE A 434 16.42 5.74 -5.90
C PHE A 434 16.77 6.44 -4.58
N MET A 435 15.79 6.91 -3.81
CA MET A 435 15.98 7.42 -2.45
C MET A 435 16.26 6.31 -1.44
N ASN A 436 16.00 5.05 -1.75
CA ASN A 436 16.35 3.96 -0.82
C ASN A 436 17.86 3.92 -0.58
N PRO A 437 18.32 3.59 0.65
CA PRO A 437 19.75 3.50 0.97
C PRO A 437 20.50 2.54 0.05
N SER A 438 19.98 1.35 -0.15
CA SER A 438 20.54 0.31 -1.03
C SER A 438 19.44 -0.36 -1.85
N PRO A 439 18.91 0.31 -2.89
CA PRO A 439 17.91 -0.29 -3.77
C PRO A 439 18.57 -1.38 -4.63
N ALA A 440 17.84 -2.46 -4.85
CA ALA A 440 18.34 -3.55 -5.68
C ALA A 440 17.31 -3.95 -6.74
N TYR A 441 17.82 -4.38 -7.87
CA TYR A 441 17.06 -4.97 -8.96
C TYR A 441 17.64 -6.32 -9.36
N GLU A 442 16.77 -7.29 -9.56
CA GLU A 442 17.13 -8.59 -10.11
C GLU A 442 16.45 -8.77 -11.46
N VAL A 443 17.24 -9.06 -12.49
CA VAL A 443 16.82 -9.29 -13.86
C VAL A 443 17.17 -10.73 -14.22
N THR A 444 16.17 -11.59 -14.34
CA THR A 444 16.35 -12.99 -14.67
C THR A 444 15.87 -13.26 -16.10
N PHE A 445 16.79 -13.52 -17.00
CA PHE A 445 16.47 -13.93 -18.37
C PHE A 445 16.06 -15.41 -18.39
N LEU A 446 14.86 -15.68 -18.86
CA LEU A 446 14.39 -17.04 -19.11
C LEU A 446 14.71 -17.43 -20.54
N ASN A 447 14.59 -18.74 -20.84
CA ASN A 447 14.85 -19.21 -22.18
C ASN A 447 13.86 -18.60 -23.17
N LYS A 448 14.34 -18.26 -24.38
CA LYS A 448 13.48 -17.89 -25.50
C LYS A 448 12.42 -18.96 -25.71
N LEU A 449 11.20 -18.55 -26.02
CA LEU A 449 10.10 -19.45 -26.24
C LEU A 449 10.39 -20.34 -27.47
N PRO A 450 10.28 -21.69 -27.36
CA PRO A 450 10.36 -22.56 -28.52
C PRO A 450 9.24 -22.24 -29.52
N TYR A 451 9.53 -22.34 -30.83
CA TYR A 451 8.56 -21.99 -31.86
C TYR A 451 7.23 -22.74 -31.72
N GLU A 452 7.28 -24.03 -31.32
CA GLU A 452 6.11 -24.88 -31.09
C GLU A 452 5.16 -24.35 -30.01
N MET A 453 5.63 -23.42 -29.19
CA MET A 453 4.86 -22.79 -28.11
C MET A 453 4.37 -21.39 -28.48
N THR A 454 4.58 -20.94 -29.71
CA THR A 454 4.22 -19.59 -30.17
C THR A 454 2.93 -19.61 -31.01
N CYS A 455 2.42 -18.42 -31.33
CA CYS A 455 1.26 -18.27 -32.23
C CYS A 455 1.57 -18.68 -33.65
N GLY A 456 2.82 -18.56 -34.13
CA GLY A 456 3.26 -19.03 -35.45
C GLY A 456 3.10 -20.54 -35.64
N ALA A 457 3.19 -21.33 -34.56
CA ALA A 457 2.90 -22.75 -34.55
C ALA A 457 1.42 -23.11 -34.30
N GLY A 458 0.51 -22.11 -34.32
CA GLY A 458 -0.93 -22.34 -34.18
C GLY A 458 -1.44 -22.31 -32.72
N LYS A 459 -0.64 -21.91 -31.73
CA LYS A 459 -1.12 -21.72 -30.34
C LYS A 459 -1.98 -20.46 -30.24
N SER A 460 -2.99 -20.49 -29.37
CA SER A 460 -3.77 -19.28 -29.12
C SER A 460 -2.93 -18.21 -28.38
N SER A 461 -3.14 -16.95 -28.69
CA SER A 461 -2.42 -15.85 -28.04
C SER A 461 -2.62 -15.83 -26.52
N HIS A 462 -3.78 -16.28 -26.05
CA HIS A 462 -4.06 -16.40 -24.63
C HIS A 462 -3.26 -17.52 -23.96
N ASP A 463 -3.11 -18.68 -24.62
CA ASP A 463 -2.32 -19.80 -24.10
C ASP A 463 -0.85 -19.43 -24.01
N VAL A 464 -0.31 -18.76 -25.06
CA VAL A 464 1.07 -18.24 -25.06
C VAL A 464 1.28 -17.24 -23.93
N ALA A 465 0.37 -16.28 -23.76
CA ALA A 465 0.47 -15.27 -22.71
C ALA A 465 0.41 -15.91 -21.30
N ASN A 466 -0.50 -16.84 -21.09
CA ASN A 466 -0.63 -17.57 -19.82
C ASN A 466 0.58 -18.47 -19.54
N TYR A 467 1.16 -19.08 -20.56
CA TYR A 467 2.37 -19.88 -20.41
C TYR A 467 3.55 -19.01 -19.98
N ILE A 468 3.77 -17.87 -20.64
CA ILE A 468 4.83 -16.92 -20.27
C ILE A 468 4.61 -16.36 -18.86
N GLN A 469 3.37 -16.01 -18.50
CA GLN A 469 3.03 -15.55 -17.15
C GLN A 469 3.42 -16.58 -16.09
N ARG A 470 3.07 -17.87 -16.31
CA ARG A 470 3.42 -18.95 -15.38
C ARG A 470 4.93 -19.16 -15.26
N ASN A 471 5.67 -19.08 -16.35
CA ASN A 471 7.13 -19.23 -16.33
C ASN A 471 7.81 -18.11 -15.54
N ILE A 472 7.38 -16.85 -15.75
CA ILE A 472 7.87 -15.71 -14.99
C ILE A 472 7.49 -15.84 -13.50
N ALA A 473 6.25 -16.20 -13.20
CA ALA A 473 5.78 -16.38 -11.83
C ALA A 473 6.56 -17.49 -11.11
N ALA A 474 6.78 -18.63 -11.75
CA ALA A 474 7.57 -19.72 -11.18
C ALA A 474 9.02 -19.27 -10.86
N SER A 475 9.65 -18.50 -11.76
CA SER A 475 11.00 -17.96 -11.53
C SER A 475 11.07 -16.98 -10.34
N LEU A 476 9.99 -16.27 -10.06
CA LEU A 476 9.89 -15.30 -8.95
C LEU A 476 9.33 -15.91 -7.66
N SER A 477 8.87 -17.16 -7.68
CA SER A 477 8.07 -17.77 -6.60
C SER A 477 6.80 -16.94 -6.31
N TYR A 478 6.15 -16.46 -7.36
CA TYR A 478 4.93 -15.65 -7.31
C TYR A 478 3.71 -16.45 -7.78
N GLU A 479 2.54 -16.01 -7.37
CA GLU A 479 1.27 -16.54 -7.86
C GLU A 479 0.86 -15.88 -9.19
N CYS A 480 0.20 -16.64 -10.06
CA CYS A 480 -0.51 -16.11 -11.22
C CYS A 480 -1.93 -15.74 -10.83
N THR A 481 -2.34 -14.52 -11.11
CA THR A 481 -3.70 -14.08 -10.84
C THR A 481 -4.43 -13.69 -12.12
N THR A 482 -5.76 -13.61 -12.03
CA THR A 482 -6.63 -13.07 -13.09
C THR A 482 -6.90 -11.58 -12.90
N PHE A 483 -6.38 -10.97 -11.84
CA PHE A 483 -6.56 -9.55 -11.58
C PHE A 483 -5.99 -8.70 -12.71
N THR A 484 -6.68 -7.62 -12.98
CA THR A 484 -6.32 -6.66 -14.03
C THR A 484 -5.91 -5.31 -13.43
N ARG A 485 -5.38 -4.45 -14.28
CA ARG A 485 -5.16 -3.04 -13.94
C ARG A 485 -6.42 -2.38 -13.35
N LYS A 486 -7.60 -2.67 -13.90
CA LYS A 486 -8.86 -2.08 -13.42
C LYS A 486 -9.16 -2.50 -11.98
N ASP A 487 -8.94 -3.77 -11.64
CA ASP A 487 -9.18 -4.27 -10.28
C ASP A 487 -8.25 -3.59 -9.28
N LYS A 488 -6.96 -3.45 -9.62
CA LYS A 488 -6.00 -2.70 -8.80
C LYS A 488 -6.43 -1.25 -8.56
N TYR A 489 -6.79 -0.51 -9.64
CA TYR A 489 -7.15 0.90 -9.49
C TYR A 489 -8.48 1.10 -8.78
N ARG A 490 -9.46 0.21 -8.96
CA ARG A 490 -10.71 0.23 -8.19
C ARG A 490 -10.47 0.04 -6.71
N ALA A 491 -9.62 -0.92 -6.35
CA ALA A 491 -9.28 -1.18 -4.96
C ALA A 491 -8.52 -0.02 -4.29
N LEU A 492 -7.55 0.60 -4.99
CA LEU A 492 -6.64 1.58 -4.39
C LEU A 492 -7.06 3.04 -4.61
N ALA A 493 -7.68 3.36 -5.74
CA ALA A 493 -7.95 4.74 -6.14
C ALA A 493 -9.44 5.01 -6.44
N GLY A 494 -10.30 3.99 -6.33
CA GLY A 494 -11.74 4.13 -6.59
C GLY A 494 -12.11 4.46 -8.04
N ASN A 495 -11.17 4.25 -8.99
CA ASN A 495 -11.36 4.50 -10.42
C ASN A 495 -10.79 3.35 -11.27
N ASP A 496 -10.90 3.41 -12.60
CA ASP A 496 -10.39 2.38 -13.51
C ASP A 496 -8.95 2.62 -13.98
N GLY A 497 -8.27 3.66 -13.46
CA GLY A 497 -6.92 4.05 -13.81
C GLY A 497 -6.76 4.65 -15.22
N ILE A 498 -7.85 4.97 -15.90
CA ILE A 498 -7.78 5.68 -17.19
C ILE A 498 -7.57 7.17 -16.91
N VAL A 499 -6.46 7.72 -17.41
CA VAL A 499 -6.27 9.17 -17.41
C VAL A 499 -7.15 9.73 -18.53
N ALA A 500 -8.23 10.43 -18.17
CA ALA A 500 -9.04 11.15 -19.14
C ALA A 500 -8.12 12.15 -19.88
N GLU A 501 -8.04 12.08 -21.21
CA GLU A 501 -7.44 13.16 -22.00
C GLU A 501 -8.22 14.43 -21.66
N LYS A 502 -7.52 15.42 -21.12
CA LYS A 502 -8.09 16.77 -20.98
C LYS A 502 -8.50 17.22 -22.37
N SER A 503 -9.77 17.16 -22.67
CA SER A 503 -10.33 17.65 -23.92
C SER A 503 -9.89 19.10 -24.09
N LYS A 504 -9.14 19.37 -25.14
CA LYS A 504 -8.74 20.72 -25.57
C LYS A 504 -9.95 21.59 -25.96
N ARG A 505 -11.17 21.06 -25.90
CA ARG A 505 -12.41 21.74 -26.24
C ARG A 505 -12.97 22.68 -25.16
N ALA A 506 -12.56 22.57 -23.89
CA ALA A 506 -13.06 23.46 -22.83
C ALA A 506 -12.34 24.83 -22.80
N ALA A 507 -11.15 24.96 -23.40
CA ALA A 507 -10.40 26.22 -23.42
C ALA A 507 -10.82 27.18 -24.56
N THR A 508 -11.56 26.70 -25.56
CA THR A 508 -12.01 27.54 -26.70
C THR A 508 -13.42 28.09 -26.47
N ALA A 509 -14.24 27.44 -25.63
CA ALA A 509 -15.60 27.89 -25.34
C ALA A 509 -15.65 29.09 -24.37
N THR A 510 -14.64 29.25 -23.51
CA THR A 510 -14.57 30.39 -22.54
C THR A 510 -13.99 31.67 -23.18
N LYS A 511 -13.46 31.60 -24.40
CA LYS A 511 -12.89 32.75 -25.12
C LYS A 511 -13.87 33.41 -26.11
N ILE A 512 -15.08 32.84 -26.28
CA ILE A 512 -16.12 33.34 -27.20
C ILE A 512 -17.32 33.98 -26.46
N MET A 513 -17.36 33.93 -25.14
CA MET A 513 -18.39 34.60 -24.31
C MET A 513 -17.82 35.72 -23.45
N GLY A 514 -16.89 36.47 -23.99
CA GLY A 514 -16.31 37.66 -23.37
C GLY A 514 -16.14 38.76 -24.43
N CYS A 515 -17.25 39.23 -24.98
CA CYS A 515 -17.45 40.53 -25.56
C CYS A 515 -18.73 41.10 -25.01
#